data_271756acfae4ec545e9727a4e2b10666
#
_entry.id   271756acfae4ec545e9727a4e2b10666
#
_cell.length_a   1.000
_cell.length_b   1.000
_cell.length_c   1.000
_cell.angle_alpha   90.00
_cell.angle_beta   90.00
_cell.angle_gamma   90.00
#
_symmetry.space_group_name_H-M   'P 1'
#
loop_
_entity.id
_entity.type
_entity.pdbx_description
1 polymer ?
#
loop_
_entity_poly.entity_id
_entity_poly.type
_entity_poly.pdbx_seq_one_letter_code
_entity_poly.pdbx_strand_id
1 'polypeptide(L)'
;TDLVDARLRGRMHGFDPLDDYVAWIKSNGDGNARITIDFDRIRRFFCDKQVVIDEFHGSGRGYLTRLVGEAGVRYTVLHAQRDPDLPGLDYANPEEPFIQPLKEKVAETGAHLGMGMDTDADRYGIVDKGGIFFRPNQILPMLVRYLGIERGLTGRVIATQTDRKSVV
;
A
#
# COMPACT_ATOMS: atom_id res chain seq x y z
N THR A 1 0.04 26.38 -26.61
CA THR A 1 -0.18 27.21 -25.42
C THR A 1 0.89 26.85 -24.42
N ASP A 2 1.69 27.81 -24.01
CA ASP A 2 2.72 27.61 -23.00
C ASP A 2 2.07 27.31 -21.64
N LEU A 3 2.52 26.24 -20.97
CA LEU A 3 2.04 25.85 -19.64
C LEU A 3 2.27 26.94 -18.59
N VAL A 4 3.37 27.70 -18.74
CA VAL A 4 3.71 28.83 -17.86
C VAL A 4 2.66 29.93 -18.03
N ASP A 5 2.32 30.32 -19.27
CA ASP A 5 1.28 31.31 -19.58
C ASP A 5 -0.08 30.84 -19.05
N ALA A 6 -0.42 29.58 -19.20
CA ALA A 6 -1.68 29.03 -18.69
C ALA A 6 -1.78 29.10 -17.15
N ARG A 7 -0.69 28.86 -16.43
CA ARG A 7 -0.62 29.05 -14.96
C ARG A 7 -0.73 30.50 -14.57
N LEU A 8 0.03 31.39 -15.22
CA LEU A 8 0.03 32.83 -14.91
C LEU A 8 -1.34 33.46 -15.14
N ARG A 9 -2.10 32.99 -16.12
CA ARG A 9 -3.47 33.46 -16.42
C ARG A 9 -4.55 32.76 -15.62
N GLY A 10 -4.20 31.94 -14.61
CA GLY A 10 -5.17 31.22 -13.79
C GLY A 10 -6.03 30.19 -14.53
N ARG A 11 -5.58 29.75 -15.73
CA ARG A 11 -6.26 28.71 -16.52
C ARG A 11 -5.81 27.29 -16.17
N MET A 12 -4.80 27.16 -15.29
CA MET A 12 -4.24 25.91 -14.84
C MET A 12 -3.91 26.03 -13.36
N HIS A 13 -4.52 25.16 -12.56
CA HIS A 13 -4.29 25.05 -11.13
C HIS A 13 -3.63 23.72 -10.80
N GLY A 14 -2.73 23.72 -9.82
CA GLY A 14 -2.26 22.48 -9.20
C GLY A 14 -3.36 21.90 -8.31
N PHE A 15 -3.49 20.59 -8.32
CA PHE A 15 -4.37 19.84 -7.43
C PHE A 15 -3.57 18.71 -6.79
N ASP A 16 -3.62 18.61 -5.47
CA ASP A 16 -3.06 17.48 -4.73
C ASP A 16 -4.24 16.73 -4.08
N PRO A 17 -4.54 15.52 -4.52
CA PRO A 17 -5.67 14.75 -4.01
C PRO A 17 -5.38 14.04 -2.69
N LEU A 18 -4.16 14.12 -2.13
CA LEU A 18 -3.74 13.30 -0.99
C LEU A 18 -4.61 13.50 0.25
N ASP A 19 -4.88 14.73 0.63
CA ASP A 19 -5.68 15.01 1.83
C ASP A 19 -7.15 14.57 1.66
N ASP A 20 -7.72 14.80 0.48
CA ASP A 20 -9.08 14.35 0.15
C ASP A 20 -9.17 12.82 0.12
N TYR A 21 -8.16 12.15 -0.46
CA TYR A 21 -8.08 10.70 -0.47
C TYR A 21 -7.99 10.11 0.95
N VAL A 22 -7.12 10.67 1.78
CA VAL A 22 -6.96 10.23 3.18
C VAL A 22 -8.24 10.45 3.98
N ALA A 23 -8.88 11.60 3.80
CA ALA A 23 -10.16 11.91 4.45
C ALA A 23 -11.25 10.92 4.00
N TRP A 24 -11.31 10.60 2.70
CA TRP A 24 -12.25 9.63 2.15
C TRP A 24 -12.03 8.23 2.72
N ILE A 25 -10.80 7.75 2.80
CA ILE A 25 -10.46 6.45 3.42
C ILE A 25 -10.85 6.43 4.91
N LYS A 26 -10.56 7.51 5.65
CA LYS A 26 -10.89 7.61 7.09
C LYS A 26 -12.41 7.66 7.35
N SER A 27 -13.16 8.26 6.47
CA SER A 27 -14.63 8.28 6.52
C SER A 27 -15.26 6.96 6.04
N ASN A 28 -14.45 5.98 5.64
CA ASN A 28 -14.90 4.74 5.01
C ASN A 28 -15.69 4.98 3.71
N GLY A 29 -15.16 5.85 2.88
CA GLY A 29 -15.78 6.27 1.64
C GLY A 29 -16.93 7.25 1.89
N ASP A 30 -18.04 7.04 1.21
CA ASP A 30 -19.26 7.84 1.35
C ASP A 30 -20.16 7.39 2.53
N GLY A 31 -19.63 6.59 3.45
CA GLY A 31 -20.39 6.01 4.58
C GLY A 31 -21.18 4.74 4.24
N ASN A 32 -21.17 4.30 2.98
CA ASN A 32 -21.85 3.08 2.52
C ASN A 32 -20.91 1.87 2.43
N ALA A 33 -19.62 2.04 2.73
CA ALA A 33 -18.65 0.97 2.65
C ALA A 33 -18.96 -0.12 3.68
N ARG A 34 -19.17 -1.35 3.20
CA ARG A 34 -19.31 -2.53 4.06
C ARG A 34 -17.97 -2.95 4.68
N ILE A 35 -16.88 -2.62 4.01
CA ILE A 35 -15.53 -2.87 4.48
C ILE A 35 -14.97 -1.54 4.96
N THR A 36 -14.71 -1.46 6.25
CA THR A 36 -14.20 -0.26 6.90
C THR A 36 -12.82 -0.52 7.47
N ILE A 37 -11.97 0.52 7.44
CA ILE A 37 -10.64 0.48 8.06
C ILE A 37 -10.77 0.98 9.50
N ASP A 38 -10.41 0.13 10.46
CA ASP A 38 -10.40 0.47 11.88
C ASP A 38 -9.01 0.99 12.27
N PHE A 39 -8.81 2.30 12.15
CA PHE A 39 -7.55 2.96 12.48
C PHE A 39 -7.16 2.80 13.96
N ASP A 40 -8.14 2.75 14.86
CA ASP A 40 -7.86 2.58 16.28
C ASP A 40 -7.39 1.15 16.60
N ARG A 41 -7.95 0.15 15.91
CA ARG A 41 -7.48 -1.24 16.01
C ARG A 41 -6.05 -1.37 15.47
N ILE A 42 -5.76 -0.74 14.34
CA ILE A 42 -4.41 -0.70 13.75
C ILE A 42 -3.44 -0.05 14.75
N ARG A 43 -3.78 1.10 15.29
CA ARG A 43 -2.96 1.82 16.29
C ARG A 43 -2.67 0.95 17.52
N ARG A 44 -3.68 0.31 18.08
CA ARG A 44 -3.50 -0.59 19.25
C ARG A 44 -2.61 -1.77 18.94
N PHE A 45 -2.77 -2.39 17.75
CA PHE A 45 -1.97 -3.54 17.36
C PHE A 45 -0.50 -3.18 17.09
N PHE A 46 -0.26 -2.01 16.52
CA PHE A 46 1.09 -1.56 16.16
C PHE A 46 1.75 -0.62 17.19
N CYS A 47 1.20 -0.46 18.38
CA CYS A 47 1.70 0.51 19.38
C CYS A 47 3.18 0.31 19.75
N ASP A 48 3.65 -0.93 19.77
CA ASP A 48 5.03 -1.35 20.04
C ASP A 48 5.76 -1.88 18.80
N LYS A 49 5.14 -1.81 17.64
CA LYS A 49 5.61 -2.39 16.39
C LYS A 49 5.95 -1.31 15.36
N GLN A 50 6.64 -1.73 14.32
CA GLN A 50 6.94 -0.87 13.17
C GLN A 50 6.75 -1.61 11.86
N VAL A 51 6.58 -0.83 10.79
CA VAL A 51 6.43 -1.34 9.43
C VAL A 51 7.51 -0.75 8.52
N VAL A 52 7.79 -1.42 7.42
CA VAL A 52 8.58 -0.87 6.32
C VAL A 52 7.67 -0.70 5.12
N ILE A 53 7.77 0.44 4.46
CA ILE A 53 6.99 0.76 3.26
C ILE A 53 7.99 0.98 2.12
N ASP A 54 7.81 0.29 1.02
CA ASP A 54 8.56 0.52 -0.20
C ASP A 54 7.65 1.16 -1.25
N GLU A 55 7.95 2.40 -1.60
CA GLU A 55 7.16 3.19 -2.55
C GLU A 55 7.65 3.06 -4.00
N PHE A 56 8.68 2.22 -4.22
CA PHE A 56 9.21 1.87 -5.54
C PHE A 56 9.41 3.07 -6.48
N HIS A 57 9.74 4.25 -5.95
CA HIS A 57 9.84 5.52 -6.69
C HIS A 57 8.56 5.92 -7.45
N GLY A 58 7.44 5.26 -7.17
CA GLY A 58 6.21 5.27 -7.96
C GLY A 58 5.28 6.46 -7.72
N SER A 59 4.13 6.44 -8.36
CA SER A 59 3.08 7.47 -8.24
C SER A 59 2.30 7.39 -6.92
N GLY A 60 2.29 6.21 -6.27
CA GLY A 60 1.66 5.99 -4.97
C GLY A 60 2.41 6.56 -3.77
N ARG A 61 3.56 7.23 -4.00
CA ARG A 61 4.36 7.83 -2.92
C ARG A 61 3.54 8.79 -2.07
N GLY A 62 3.75 8.67 -0.77
CA GLY A 62 3.08 9.52 0.20
C GLY A 62 1.68 9.05 0.62
N TYR A 63 0.99 8.27 -0.19
CA TYR A 63 -0.38 7.84 0.13
C TYR A 63 -0.43 6.81 1.26
N LEU A 64 0.30 5.71 1.11
CA LEU A 64 0.34 4.65 2.13
C LEU A 64 1.05 5.13 3.40
N THR A 65 2.16 5.84 3.27
CA THR A 65 2.90 6.43 4.39
C THR A 65 2.05 7.42 5.18
N ARG A 66 1.23 8.24 4.50
CA ARG A 66 0.29 9.14 5.16
C ARG A 66 -0.78 8.38 5.95
N LEU A 67 -1.40 7.34 5.37
CA LEU A 67 -2.40 6.52 6.04
C LEU A 67 -1.82 5.78 7.27
N VAL A 68 -0.63 5.24 7.14
CA VAL A 68 0.09 4.56 8.23
C VAL A 68 0.44 5.56 9.35
N GLY A 69 0.89 6.75 8.99
CA GLY A 69 1.14 7.85 9.94
C GLY A 69 -0.12 8.31 10.68
N GLU A 70 -1.25 8.46 9.97
CA GLU A 70 -2.55 8.79 10.57
C GLU A 70 -3.04 7.70 11.53
N ALA A 71 -2.70 6.44 11.26
CA ALA A 71 -2.94 5.34 12.19
C ALA A 71 -2.01 5.37 13.42
N GLY A 72 -1.02 6.26 13.48
CA GLY A 72 -0.05 6.36 14.57
C GLY A 72 0.96 5.21 14.60
N VAL A 73 1.20 4.57 13.47
CA VAL A 73 2.15 3.46 13.33
C VAL A 73 3.54 4.00 12.96
N ARG A 74 4.57 3.51 13.63
CA ARG A 74 5.96 3.85 13.27
C ARG A 74 6.35 3.13 11.98
N TYR A 75 7.02 3.86 11.07
CA TYR A 75 7.42 3.29 9.80
C TYR A 75 8.79 3.75 9.33
N THR A 76 9.40 2.95 8.46
CA THR A 76 10.56 3.29 7.65
C THR A 76 10.14 3.22 6.19
N VAL A 77 10.61 4.15 5.38
CA VAL A 77 10.27 4.22 3.94
C VAL A 77 11.50 3.94 3.11
N LEU A 78 11.32 3.13 2.07
CA LEU A 78 12.28 2.91 1.00
C LEU A 78 11.77 3.58 -0.28
N HIS A 79 12.69 4.00 -1.15
CA HIS A 79 12.43 4.51 -2.50
C HIS A 79 11.32 5.59 -2.55
N ALA A 80 11.35 6.50 -1.54
CA ALA A 80 10.32 7.53 -1.34
C ALA A 80 10.40 8.71 -2.32
N GLN A 81 11.47 8.83 -3.09
CA GLN A 81 11.66 9.92 -4.05
C GLN A 81 11.21 9.48 -5.44
N ARG A 82 10.60 10.42 -6.18
CA ARG A 82 10.33 10.17 -7.59
C ARG A 82 11.65 10.12 -8.36
N ASP A 83 11.95 8.97 -8.92
CA ASP A 83 13.12 8.78 -9.76
C ASP A 83 12.79 7.79 -10.89
N PRO A 84 12.78 8.24 -12.16
CA PRO A 84 12.46 7.37 -13.29
C PRO A 84 13.54 6.32 -13.57
N ASP A 85 14.76 6.54 -13.06
CA ASP A 85 15.87 5.61 -13.23
C ASP A 85 15.86 4.47 -12.19
N LEU A 86 14.93 4.51 -11.23
CA LEU A 86 14.66 3.49 -10.22
C LEU A 86 15.93 3.04 -9.46
N PRO A 87 16.73 3.96 -8.89
CA PRO A 87 18.00 3.58 -8.27
C PRO A 87 17.78 2.59 -7.10
N GLY A 88 18.57 1.52 -7.10
CA GLY A 88 18.46 0.45 -6.09
C GLY A 88 17.40 -0.61 -6.40
N LEU A 89 16.73 -0.51 -7.54
CA LEU A 89 15.75 -1.49 -8.01
C LEU A 89 16.14 -1.99 -9.41
N ASP A 90 16.19 -3.30 -9.58
CA ASP A 90 16.35 -3.89 -10.92
C ASP A 90 15.07 -3.77 -11.74
N TYR A 91 13.93 -3.82 -11.06
CA TYR A 91 12.62 -3.66 -11.66
C TYR A 91 11.58 -3.27 -10.59
N ALA A 92 10.69 -2.35 -10.92
CA ALA A 92 9.66 -1.88 -9.98
C ALA A 92 8.45 -2.83 -9.94
N ASN A 93 8.65 -4.01 -9.41
CA ASN A 93 7.61 -5.01 -9.20
C ASN A 93 7.65 -5.50 -7.75
N PRO A 94 6.57 -5.38 -6.96
CA PRO A 94 6.53 -5.79 -5.56
C PRO A 94 6.41 -7.32 -5.38
N GLU A 95 7.07 -8.08 -6.25
CA GLU A 95 7.16 -9.55 -6.21
C GLU A 95 8.60 -10.03 -6.27
N GLU A 96 8.83 -11.30 -5.92
CA GLU A 96 10.16 -11.90 -6.04
C GLU A 96 10.57 -12.05 -7.53
N PRO A 97 11.84 -11.78 -7.86
CA PRO A 97 12.95 -11.49 -6.94
C PRO A 97 13.07 -9.98 -6.57
N PHE A 98 12.29 -9.09 -7.15
CA PHE A 98 12.48 -7.64 -7.11
C PHE A 98 12.09 -7.00 -5.77
N ILE A 99 11.33 -7.69 -4.92
CA ILE A 99 10.96 -7.23 -3.57
C ILE A 99 12.07 -7.42 -2.52
N GLN A 100 13.24 -7.89 -2.95
CA GLN A 100 14.36 -8.21 -2.05
C GLN A 100 14.79 -7.04 -1.14
N PRO A 101 14.89 -5.78 -1.61
CA PRO A 101 15.24 -4.65 -0.74
C PRO A 101 14.27 -4.47 0.43
N LEU A 102 12.97 -4.67 0.20
CA LEU A 102 11.96 -4.62 1.25
C LEU A 102 12.13 -5.77 2.26
N LYS A 103 12.38 -7.00 1.79
CA LYS A 103 12.61 -8.18 2.65
C LYS A 103 13.81 -7.96 3.56
N GLU A 104 14.91 -7.48 3.01
CA GLU A 104 16.16 -7.19 3.74
C GLU A 104 15.92 -6.09 4.80
N LYS A 105 15.23 -5.02 4.43
CA LYS A 105 14.95 -3.93 5.38
C LYS A 105 14.02 -4.38 6.51
N VAL A 106 13.02 -5.21 6.23
CA VAL A 106 12.15 -5.80 7.27
C VAL A 106 12.96 -6.66 8.23
N ALA A 107 13.86 -7.49 7.71
CA ALA A 107 14.73 -8.34 8.54
C ALA A 107 15.73 -7.52 9.35
N GLU A 108 16.39 -6.53 8.73
CA GLU A 108 17.36 -5.64 9.36
C GLU A 108 16.77 -4.85 10.52
N THR A 109 15.59 -4.29 10.32
CA THR A 109 14.94 -3.42 11.32
C THR A 109 14.11 -4.18 12.35
N GLY A 110 13.90 -5.48 12.14
CA GLY A 110 12.98 -6.28 12.95
C GLY A 110 11.52 -5.84 12.81
N ALA A 111 11.18 -5.21 11.69
CA ALA A 111 9.82 -4.75 11.44
C ALA A 111 8.84 -5.92 11.38
N HIS A 112 7.59 -5.65 11.73
CA HIS A 112 6.54 -6.66 11.82
C HIS A 112 5.77 -6.83 10.53
N LEU A 113 5.93 -5.88 9.60
CA LEU A 113 5.27 -5.89 8.29
C LEU A 113 6.06 -5.05 7.30
N GLY A 114 6.23 -5.54 6.09
CA GLY A 114 6.68 -4.81 4.92
C GLY A 114 5.54 -4.68 3.91
N MET A 115 5.42 -3.52 3.31
CA MET A 115 4.41 -3.23 2.29
C MET A 115 5.10 -2.56 1.11
N GLY A 116 4.97 -3.13 -0.09
CA GLY A 116 5.49 -2.57 -1.34
C GLY A 116 4.37 -2.30 -2.33
N MET A 117 4.52 -1.26 -3.13
CA MET A 117 3.65 -0.94 -4.26
C MET A 117 4.51 -0.80 -5.51
N ASP A 118 3.98 -1.11 -6.69
CA ASP A 118 4.69 -0.82 -7.93
C ASP A 118 4.60 0.66 -8.35
N THR A 119 5.17 1.01 -9.48
CA THR A 119 5.32 2.41 -9.90
C THR A 119 4.00 3.13 -10.18
N ASP A 120 2.96 2.46 -10.59
CA ASP A 120 1.61 3.00 -10.82
C ASP A 120 0.62 2.65 -9.71
N ALA A 121 1.10 1.92 -8.68
CA ALA A 121 0.38 1.56 -7.46
C ALA A 121 -0.87 0.70 -7.69
N ASP A 122 -0.87 -0.14 -8.75
CA ASP A 122 -1.95 -1.09 -9.02
C ASP A 122 -1.66 -2.50 -8.49
N ARG A 123 -0.39 -2.78 -8.10
CA ARG A 123 0.06 -4.03 -7.47
C ARG A 123 0.65 -3.77 -6.10
N TYR A 124 0.61 -4.81 -5.27
CA TYR A 124 1.20 -4.76 -3.93
C TYR A 124 1.94 -6.05 -3.59
N GLY A 125 2.93 -5.94 -2.72
CA GLY A 125 3.62 -7.06 -2.10
C GLY A 125 3.66 -6.90 -0.58
N ILE A 126 3.47 -8.00 0.12
CA ILE A 126 3.47 -8.03 1.59
C ILE A 126 4.61 -8.91 2.06
N VAL A 127 5.35 -8.41 3.02
CA VAL A 127 6.46 -9.10 3.68
C VAL A 127 6.15 -9.18 5.17
N ASP A 128 6.13 -10.38 5.71
CA ASP A 128 5.96 -10.61 7.15
C ASP A 128 7.28 -10.45 7.91
N LYS A 129 7.20 -10.48 9.21
CA LYS A 129 8.36 -10.44 10.10
C LYS A 129 9.40 -11.48 9.69
N GLY A 130 10.67 -11.06 9.65
CA GLY A 130 11.78 -11.93 9.23
C GLY A 130 11.98 -12.00 7.71
N GLY A 131 11.32 -11.17 6.94
CA GLY A 131 11.54 -11.08 5.48
C GLY A 131 10.79 -12.15 4.67
N ILE A 132 9.71 -12.72 5.21
CA ILE A 132 8.91 -13.73 4.51
C ILE A 132 7.91 -13.05 3.59
N PHE A 133 8.04 -13.27 2.28
CA PHE A 133 7.16 -12.70 1.27
C PHE A 133 5.86 -13.49 1.13
N PHE A 134 4.74 -12.76 1.13
CA PHE A 134 3.40 -13.27 0.83
C PHE A 134 2.91 -12.73 -0.51
N ARG A 135 2.63 -13.63 -1.42
CA ARG A 135 2.08 -13.28 -2.74
C ARG A 135 0.64 -12.79 -2.61
N PRO A 136 0.16 -11.92 -3.53
CA PRO A 136 -1.23 -11.45 -3.53
C PRO A 136 -2.27 -12.58 -3.47
N ASN A 137 -2.03 -13.67 -4.18
CA ASN A 137 -2.91 -14.85 -4.15
C ASN A 137 -2.95 -15.62 -2.81
N GLN A 138 -2.01 -15.39 -1.92
CA GLN A 138 -2.05 -15.88 -0.53
C GLN A 138 -2.79 -14.88 0.37
N ILE A 139 -2.61 -13.58 0.14
CA ILE A 139 -3.26 -12.51 0.91
C ILE A 139 -4.76 -12.48 0.66
N LEU A 140 -5.21 -12.61 -0.60
CA LEU A 140 -6.63 -12.53 -0.93
C LEU A 140 -7.50 -13.58 -0.21
N PRO A 141 -7.14 -14.88 -0.16
CA PRO A 141 -7.87 -15.87 0.65
C PRO A 141 -7.88 -15.55 2.14
N MET A 142 -6.78 -15.00 2.68
CA MET A 142 -6.72 -14.58 4.09
C MET A 142 -7.71 -13.45 4.36
N LEU A 143 -7.80 -12.46 3.46
CA LEU A 143 -8.77 -11.38 3.54
C LEU A 143 -10.21 -11.88 3.43
N VAL A 144 -10.48 -12.78 2.48
CA VAL A 144 -11.82 -13.38 2.32
C VAL A 144 -12.24 -14.12 3.60
N ARG A 145 -11.33 -14.91 4.16
CA ARG A 145 -11.57 -15.59 5.45
C ARG A 145 -11.85 -14.60 6.57
N TYR A 146 -11.01 -13.59 6.72
CA TYR A 146 -11.16 -12.55 7.74
C TYR A 146 -12.51 -11.83 7.61
N LEU A 147 -12.84 -11.37 6.41
CA LEU A 147 -14.08 -10.63 6.15
C LEU A 147 -15.33 -11.52 6.35
N GLY A 148 -15.31 -12.75 5.82
CA GLY A 148 -16.44 -13.66 5.88
C GLY A 148 -16.66 -14.29 7.26
N ILE A 149 -15.57 -14.79 7.87
CA ILE A 149 -15.68 -15.54 9.13
C ILE A 149 -15.61 -14.62 10.34
N GLU A 150 -14.53 -13.80 10.42
CA GLU A 150 -14.30 -13.01 11.63
C GLU A 150 -15.14 -11.72 11.68
N ARG A 151 -15.42 -11.12 10.51
CA ARG A 151 -16.24 -9.93 10.40
C ARG A 151 -17.72 -10.24 10.07
N GLY A 152 -18.04 -11.50 9.74
CA GLY A 152 -19.40 -11.93 9.43
C GLY A 152 -20.01 -11.29 8.18
N LEU A 153 -19.18 -10.78 7.27
CA LEU A 153 -19.66 -10.17 6.04
C LEU A 153 -20.13 -11.25 5.06
N THR A 154 -21.31 -11.05 4.51
CA THR A 154 -21.87 -11.92 3.47
C THR A 154 -21.76 -11.25 2.10
N GLY A 155 -21.51 -12.03 1.06
CA GLY A 155 -21.37 -11.52 -0.29
C GLY A 155 -20.79 -12.55 -1.25
N ARG A 156 -20.46 -12.08 -2.47
CA ARG A 156 -19.81 -12.91 -3.48
C ARG A 156 -18.32 -12.55 -3.53
N VAL A 157 -17.49 -13.57 -3.70
CA VAL A 157 -16.09 -13.40 -4.05
C VAL A 157 -15.96 -13.59 -5.55
N ILE A 158 -15.39 -12.61 -6.23
CA ILE A 158 -15.15 -12.64 -7.68
C ILE A 158 -13.65 -12.77 -7.88
N ALA A 159 -13.23 -13.77 -8.63
CA ALA A 159 -11.83 -14.01 -8.99
C ALA A 159 -11.71 -14.12 -10.52
N THR A 160 -10.57 -13.68 -11.05
CA THR A 160 -10.25 -13.84 -12.47
C THR A 160 -9.72 -15.25 -12.75
N GLN A 161 -9.71 -15.67 -14.02
CA GLN A 161 -9.14 -16.99 -14.40
C GLN A 161 -7.63 -17.09 -14.11
N THR A 162 -6.94 -15.96 -14.14
CA THR A 162 -5.51 -15.87 -13.82
C THR A 162 -5.23 -16.21 -12.37
N ASP A 163 -6.13 -15.91 -11.47
CA ASP A 163 -5.98 -16.20 -10.03
C ASP A 163 -6.03 -17.71 -9.73
N ARG A 164 -6.63 -18.52 -10.60
CA ARG A 164 -6.74 -19.99 -10.41
C ARG A 164 -5.45 -20.74 -10.69
N LYS A 165 -4.51 -20.19 -11.44
CA LYS A 165 -3.24 -20.87 -11.79
C LYS A 165 -2.22 -20.91 -10.66
N SER A 166 -2.46 -20.21 -9.59
CA SER A 166 -1.55 -20.05 -8.47
C SER A 166 -1.99 -20.84 -7.21
N VAL A 167 -3.05 -21.63 -7.32
CA VAL A 167 -3.50 -22.53 -6.25
C VAL A 167 -3.26 -23.97 -6.70
N VAL A 168 -2.00 -24.40 -6.68
CA VAL A 168 -1.59 -25.81 -6.71
C VAL A 168 -0.54 -26.00 -5.62
#